data_6f011f797bda753ef9cde116f55aca21
#
_entry.id   6f011f797bda753ef9cde116f55aca21
#
_cell.length_a   1.000
_cell.length_b   1.000
_cell.length_c   1.000
_cell.angle_alpha   90.00
_cell.angle_beta   90.00
_cell.angle_gamma   90.00
#
_symmetry.space_group_name_H-M   'P 1'
#
loop_
_entity.id
_entity.type
_entity.pdbx_description
1 polymer ?
#
loop_
_entity_poly.entity_id
_entity_poly.type
_entity_poly.pdbx_seq_one_letter_code
_entity_poly.pdbx_strand_id
1 'polypeptide(L)'
;MSHDLLSKLDIRYPIIQAPMAGVSTPALAAAVSEAGGLGSIALGTSTVPAARAAIAAVREKTDRPFNANVFTHAPAQADPAREAAWLAWLRPHFAQFGAEPPAALSEIYRSFLADEAMLELLLETRPAVVSFHFGLPPQDWIDALKAAGIVLFTTATSLDEALRIEAAGIDVIVAQGIEAGGHRGIFDPSAPDPALPTFELLEQLRDKLALPLVAAGGIMDGKQIRTAFHHGASAVQMGSAFIACPESSAPPHHRALIAQGSSLQTELTAVISGRPARGIVNRLFLEVGADGHPPLPDYPITYDAAKALHAAASSKGSQDYSVNWGGTNFAQARAMPAGELVATLAAEMDEEG
;
A
#
# COMPACT_ATOMS: atom_id res chain seq x y z
N MET A 1 -18.00 -19.10 -2.21
CA MET A 1 -16.60 -18.62 -2.30
C MET A 1 -16.23 -17.61 -1.20
N SER A 2 -17.05 -16.58 -0.88
CA SER A 2 -16.72 -15.63 0.22
C SER A 2 -16.64 -16.28 1.61
N HIS A 3 -17.56 -17.18 1.95
CA HIS A 3 -17.55 -17.90 3.24
C HIS A 3 -16.27 -18.72 3.47
N ASP A 4 -15.68 -19.26 2.42
CA ASP A 4 -14.44 -20.04 2.52
C ASP A 4 -13.24 -19.15 2.88
N LEU A 5 -13.11 -17.95 2.27
CA LEU A 5 -12.05 -17.02 2.59
C LEU A 5 -12.16 -16.50 4.04
N LEU A 6 -13.37 -16.10 4.49
CA LEU A 6 -13.58 -15.60 5.83
C LEU A 6 -13.25 -16.65 6.89
N SER A 7 -13.68 -17.90 6.67
CA SER A 7 -13.38 -19.03 7.55
C SER A 7 -11.88 -19.34 7.57
N LYS A 8 -11.20 -19.28 6.40
CA LYS A 8 -9.75 -19.50 6.30
C LYS A 8 -8.96 -18.43 7.07
N LEU A 9 -9.45 -17.19 7.09
CA LEU A 9 -8.82 -16.06 7.75
C LEU A 9 -9.27 -15.88 9.21
N ASP A 10 -10.29 -16.59 9.68
CA ASP A 10 -10.93 -16.38 10.98
C ASP A 10 -11.38 -14.93 11.20
N ILE A 11 -11.99 -14.31 10.18
CA ILE A 11 -12.55 -12.97 10.24
C ILE A 11 -14.07 -13.00 10.05
N ARG A 12 -14.75 -12.01 10.64
CA ARG A 12 -16.21 -11.92 10.57
C ARG A 12 -16.69 -11.16 9.33
N TYR A 13 -16.00 -10.08 8.99
CA TYR A 13 -16.38 -9.19 7.90
C TYR A 13 -15.34 -9.23 6.77
N PRO A 14 -15.77 -9.21 5.50
CA PRO A 14 -14.87 -9.23 4.35
C PRO A 14 -14.21 -7.88 4.09
N ILE A 15 -13.72 -7.25 5.16
CA ILE A 15 -13.10 -5.91 5.18
C ILE A 15 -11.65 -6.03 5.64
N ILE A 16 -10.73 -5.64 4.78
CA ILE A 16 -9.29 -5.63 5.05
C ILE A 16 -8.82 -4.18 5.09
N GLN A 17 -8.19 -3.76 6.18
CA GLN A 17 -7.48 -2.50 6.21
C GLN A 17 -6.16 -2.66 5.43
N ALA A 18 -5.96 -1.85 4.39
CA ALA A 18 -4.77 -1.93 3.55
C ALA A 18 -3.49 -1.63 4.35
N PRO A 19 -2.38 -2.36 4.10
CA PRO A 19 -1.10 -2.02 4.67
C PRO A 19 -0.60 -0.69 4.06
N MET A 20 -0.36 0.31 4.90
CA MET A 20 0.04 1.66 4.50
C MET A 20 1.30 2.08 5.26
N ALA A 21 2.45 2.08 4.57
CA ALA A 21 3.71 2.51 5.16
C ALA A 21 3.62 3.96 5.70
N GLY A 22 4.00 4.16 6.95
CA GLY A 22 3.91 5.47 7.63
C GLY A 22 2.50 5.89 8.07
N VAL A 23 1.48 5.03 7.90
CA VAL A 23 0.09 5.28 8.31
C VAL A 23 -0.47 4.15 9.16
N SER A 24 -0.29 2.89 8.74
CA SER A 24 -0.73 1.73 9.51
C SER A 24 0.09 1.57 10.79
N THR A 25 -0.58 1.59 11.92
CA THR A 25 0.02 1.34 13.23
C THR A 25 -0.41 -0.01 13.79
N PRO A 26 0.29 -0.59 14.75
CA PRO A 26 -0.20 -1.74 15.50
C PRO A 26 -1.57 -1.51 16.15
N ALA A 27 -1.86 -0.28 16.58
CA ALA A 27 -3.16 0.08 17.16
C ALA A 27 -4.27 0.05 16.11
N LEU A 28 -4.03 0.59 14.90
CA LEU A 28 -4.97 0.54 13.80
C LEU A 28 -5.27 -0.90 13.38
N ALA A 29 -4.23 -1.70 13.18
CA ALA A 29 -4.38 -3.09 12.78
C ALA A 29 -5.17 -3.90 13.82
N ALA A 30 -4.83 -3.75 15.10
CA ALA A 30 -5.52 -4.43 16.19
C ALA A 30 -6.99 -4.01 16.28
N ALA A 31 -7.31 -2.71 16.16
CA ALA A 31 -8.69 -2.21 16.24
C ALA A 31 -9.58 -2.77 15.12
N VAL A 32 -9.04 -2.88 13.90
CA VAL A 32 -9.75 -3.50 12.76
C VAL A 32 -9.95 -4.99 12.99
N SER A 33 -8.92 -5.70 13.46
CA SER A 33 -8.99 -7.15 13.72
C SER A 33 -9.98 -7.47 14.84
N GLU A 34 -9.98 -6.72 15.94
CA GLU A 34 -10.95 -6.86 17.06
C GLU A 34 -12.39 -6.61 16.60
N ALA A 35 -12.59 -5.69 15.65
CA ALA A 35 -13.92 -5.43 15.08
C ALA A 35 -14.39 -6.53 14.09
N GLY A 36 -13.56 -7.53 13.80
CA GLY A 36 -13.89 -8.65 12.95
C GLY A 36 -13.49 -8.49 11.48
N GLY A 37 -12.71 -7.48 11.13
CA GLY A 37 -12.02 -7.36 9.84
C GLY A 37 -10.62 -7.97 9.88
N LEU A 38 -9.79 -7.68 8.88
CA LEU A 38 -8.35 -8.02 8.84
C LEU A 38 -7.52 -6.74 8.89
N GLY A 39 -6.93 -6.46 10.05
CA GLY A 39 -5.97 -5.35 10.18
C GLY A 39 -4.64 -5.68 9.51
N SER A 40 -3.91 -4.66 9.07
CA SER A 40 -2.63 -4.84 8.40
C SER A 40 -1.56 -3.90 8.93
N ILE A 41 -0.32 -4.41 9.05
CA ILE A 41 0.89 -3.61 9.27
C ILE A 41 1.79 -3.68 8.04
N ALA A 42 2.42 -2.55 7.72
CA ALA A 42 3.33 -2.43 6.58
C ALA A 42 4.79 -2.57 7.06
N LEU A 43 5.43 -3.68 6.72
CA LEU A 43 6.81 -4.00 7.10
C LEU A 43 7.82 -3.71 5.98
N GLY A 44 7.36 -3.44 4.76
CA GLY A 44 8.22 -3.26 3.59
C GLY A 44 9.22 -2.09 3.68
N THR A 45 9.08 -1.21 4.66
CA THR A 45 10.02 -0.12 4.94
C THR A 45 10.74 -0.28 6.29
N SER A 46 10.57 -1.42 6.95
CA SER A 46 11.07 -1.66 8.31
C SER A 46 12.38 -2.45 8.29
N THR A 47 13.23 -2.18 9.27
CA THR A 47 14.31 -3.12 9.62
C THR A 47 13.72 -4.33 10.35
N VAL A 48 14.43 -5.46 10.38
CA VAL A 48 13.99 -6.69 11.07
C VAL A 48 13.66 -6.43 12.56
N PRO A 49 14.49 -5.69 13.34
CA PRO A 49 14.12 -5.35 14.72
C PRO A 49 12.84 -4.51 14.84
N ALA A 50 12.62 -3.54 13.93
CA ALA A 50 11.41 -2.72 13.92
C ALA A 50 10.18 -3.55 13.53
N ALA A 51 10.31 -4.44 12.55
CA ALA A 51 9.25 -5.37 12.14
C ALA A 51 8.84 -6.31 13.29
N ARG A 52 9.82 -6.88 14.01
CA ARG A 52 9.58 -7.69 15.21
C ARG A 52 8.81 -6.93 16.28
N ALA A 53 9.23 -5.70 16.55
CA ALA A 53 8.54 -4.84 17.53
C ALA A 53 7.10 -4.51 17.09
N ALA A 54 6.87 -4.24 15.81
CA ALA A 54 5.53 -3.97 15.28
C ALA A 54 4.60 -5.19 15.40
N ILE A 55 5.09 -6.40 15.05
CA ILE A 55 4.34 -7.65 15.21
C ILE A 55 4.00 -7.91 16.68
N ALA A 56 4.97 -7.74 17.59
CA ALA A 56 4.76 -7.90 19.02
C ALA A 56 3.71 -6.90 19.53
N ALA A 57 3.79 -5.63 19.12
CA ALA A 57 2.86 -4.59 19.52
C ALA A 57 1.41 -4.82 19.01
N VAL A 58 1.21 -5.50 17.87
CA VAL A 58 -0.14 -5.95 17.47
C VAL A 58 -0.62 -7.03 18.43
N ARG A 59 0.20 -8.05 18.72
CA ARG A 59 -0.17 -9.18 19.58
C ARG A 59 -0.41 -8.80 21.04
N GLU A 60 0.21 -7.74 21.53
CA GLU A 60 -0.10 -7.17 22.85
C GLU A 60 -1.52 -6.59 22.93
N LYS A 61 -2.13 -6.28 21.77
CA LYS A 61 -3.44 -5.61 21.69
C LYS A 61 -4.56 -6.55 21.23
N THR A 62 -4.23 -7.63 20.53
CA THR A 62 -5.22 -8.56 19.98
C THR A 62 -4.63 -9.94 19.72
N ASP A 63 -5.44 -10.98 19.97
CA ASP A 63 -5.18 -12.36 19.55
C ASP A 63 -5.80 -12.66 18.17
N ARG A 64 -6.49 -11.69 17.56
CA ARG A 64 -7.14 -11.83 16.27
C ARG A 64 -6.11 -11.85 15.12
N PRO A 65 -6.46 -12.46 13.97
CA PRO A 65 -5.59 -12.49 12.80
C PRO A 65 -5.29 -11.09 12.29
N PHE A 66 -4.07 -10.91 11.77
CA PHE A 66 -3.66 -9.70 11.08
C PHE A 66 -2.73 -10.04 9.92
N ASN A 67 -2.58 -9.10 8.99
CA ASN A 67 -1.72 -9.18 7.82
C ASN A 67 -0.41 -8.41 8.05
N ALA A 68 0.72 -9.05 7.72
CA ALA A 68 2.05 -8.44 7.67
C ALA A 68 2.46 -8.29 6.20
N ASN A 69 2.64 -7.05 5.74
CA ASN A 69 2.95 -6.76 4.35
C ASN A 69 4.43 -6.48 4.13
N VAL A 70 5.02 -7.06 3.10
CA VAL A 70 6.40 -6.83 2.65
C VAL A 70 6.44 -6.43 1.17
N PHE A 71 7.55 -5.80 0.74
CA PHE A 71 7.75 -5.35 -0.64
C PHE A 71 8.71 -6.28 -1.38
N THR A 72 8.27 -6.79 -2.52
CA THR A 72 8.98 -7.74 -3.38
C THR A 72 9.47 -7.10 -4.68
N HIS A 73 9.83 -5.81 -4.61
CA HIS A 73 10.43 -5.11 -5.75
C HIS A 73 11.82 -5.67 -6.08
N ALA A 74 12.23 -5.59 -7.35
CA ALA A 74 13.61 -5.89 -7.73
C ALA A 74 14.58 -4.97 -6.94
N PRO A 75 15.68 -5.51 -6.37
CA PRO A 75 16.68 -4.69 -5.68
C PRO A 75 17.16 -3.55 -6.56
N ALA A 76 17.29 -2.35 -6.00
CA ALA A 76 17.68 -1.16 -6.73
C ALA A 76 19.11 -1.28 -7.27
N GLN A 77 19.34 -0.76 -8.46
CA GLN A 77 20.68 -0.64 -9.03
C GLN A 77 21.11 0.82 -8.98
N ALA A 78 22.16 1.10 -8.22
CA ALA A 78 22.73 2.43 -8.15
C ALA A 78 23.29 2.86 -9.50
N ASP A 79 22.93 4.07 -9.93
CA ASP A 79 23.46 4.72 -11.14
C ASP A 79 23.89 6.15 -10.77
N PRO A 80 25.16 6.36 -10.41
CA PRO A 80 25.63 7.67 -9.95
C PRO A 80 25.39 8.82 -10.94
N ALA A 81 25.39 8.53 -12.28
CA ALA A 81 25.15 9.57 -13.27
C ALA A 81 23.67 9.98 -13.29
N ARG A 82 22.77 9.02 -13.24
CA ARG A 82 21.31 9.22 -13.17
C ARG A 82 20.92 9.92 -11.86
N GLU A 83 21.48 9.48 -10.76
CA GLU A 83 21.26 10.08 -9.44
C GLU A 83 21.75 11.53 -9.38
N ALA A 84 22.94 11.82 -9.91
CA ALA A 84 23.47 13.19 -9.97
C ALA A 84 22.59 14.10 -10.85
N ALA A 85 22.12 13.61 -12.00
CA ALA A 85 21.19 14.34 -12.86
C ALA A 85 19.87 14.65 -12.13
N TRP A 86 19.32 13.67 -11.38
CA TRP A 86 18.13 13.85 -10.58
C TRP A 86 18.32 14.87 -9.45
N LEU A 87 19.43 14.80 -8.72
CA LEU A 87 19.76 15.79 -7.69
C LEU A 87 19.96 17.20 -8.27
N ALA A 88 20.55 17.31 -9.47
CA ALA A 88 20.68 18.60 -10.17
C ALA A 88 19.29 19.16 -10.55
N TRP A 89 18.36 18.33 -10.98
CA TRP A 89 16.97 18.72 -11.25
C TRP A 89 16.27 19.26 -10.00
N LEU A 90 16.48 18.63 -8.86
CA LEU A 90 15.86 19.02 -7.59
C LEU A 90 16.50 20.26 -6.95
N ARG A 91 17.73 20.65 -7.33
CA ARG A 91 18.48 21.77 -6.71
C ARG A 91 17.68 23.08 -6.61
N PRO A 92 16.95 23.56 -7.64
CA PRO A 92 16.15 24.78 -7.53
C PRO A 92 15.05 24.69 -6.46
N HIS A 93 14.48 23.51 -6.22
CA HIS A 93 13.47 23.29 -5.19
C HIS A 93 14.06 23.34 -3.79
N PHE A 94 15.24 22.73 -3.57
CA PHE A 94 15.98 22.84 -2.31
C PHE A 94 16.39 24.30 -2.00
N ALA A 95 16.87 25.02 -3.00
CA ALA A 95 17.32 26.40 -2.86
C ALA A 95 16.22 27.35 -2.33
N GLN A 96 14.94 27.08 -2.62
CA GLN A 96 13.81 27.85 -2.08
C GLN A 96 13.75 27.81 -0.54
N PHE A 97 14.30 26.77 0.06
CA PHE A 97 14.36 26.58 1.51
C PHE A 97 15.73 26.88 2.11
N GLY A 98 16.66 27.43 1.29
CA GLY A 98 18.04 27.68 1.70
C GLY A 98 18.82 26.40 2.00
N ALA A 99 18.46 25.30 1.34
CA ALA A 99 19.07 23.98 1.48
C ALA A 99 19.75 23.55 0.18
N GLU A 100 20.68 22.60 0.28
CA GLU A 100 21.27 21.90 -0.85
C GLU A 100 20.75 20.45 -0.87
N PRO A 101 20.63 19.82 -2.06
CA PRO A 101 20.37 18.39 -2.15
C PRO A 101 21.46 17.58 -1.40
N PRO A 102 21.14 16.36 -0.96
CA PRO A 102 22.16 15.47 -0.39
C PRO A 102 23.29 15.21 -1.39
N ALA A 103 24.50 14.91 -0.89
CA ALA A 103 25.67 14.66 -1.75
C ALA A 103 25.55 13.34 -2.54
N ALA A 104 24.79 12.37 -2.04
CA ALA A 104 24.52 11.09 -2.65
C ALA A 104 23.15 10.60 -2.18
N LEU A 105 22.55 9.71 -2.96
CA LEU A 105 21.31 9.01 -2.62
C LEU A 105 21.61 7.58 -2.14
N SER A 106 20.64 6.97 -1.45
CA SER A 106 20.73 5.62 -0.92
C SER A 106 19.45 4.82 -1.14
N GLU A 107 19.58 3.50 -1.17
CA GLU A 107 18.46 2.57 -1.11
C GLU A 107 17.93 2.54 0.33
N ILE A 108 16.89 3.33 0.58
CA ILE A 108 16.33 3.53 1.94
C ILE A 108 15.43 2.39 2.43
N TYR A 109 15.00 1.49 1.53
CA TYR A 109 14.19 0.32 1.84
C TYR A 109 14.78 -0.91 1.16
N ARG A 110 15.14 -1.91 1.95
CA ARG A 110 15.62 -3.17 1.40
C ARG A 110 14.44 -3.99 0.88
N SER A 111 14.57 -4.54 -0.34
CA SER A 111 13.59 -5.48 -0.88
C SER A 111 13.55 -6.76 -0.04
N PHE A 112 12.34 -7.29 0.17
CA PHE A 112 12.15 -8.62 0.77
C PHE A 112 12.90 -9.70 -0.01
N LEU A 113 13.03 -9.55 -1.34
CA LEU A 113 13.78 -10.51 -2.19
C LEU A 113 15.26 -10.66 -1.81
N ALA A 114 15.82 -9.73 -1.04
CA ALA A 114 17.21 -9.73 -0.58
C ALA A 114 17.32 -9.76 0.96
N ASP A 115 16.23 -10.09 1.69
CA ASP A 115 16.17 -10.01 3.15
C ASP A 115 15.74 -11.35 3.79
N GLU A 116 16.66 -12.33 3.78
CA GLU A 116 16.44 -13.63 4.40
C GLU A 116 16.10 -13.50 5.90
N ALA A 117 16.68 -12.53 6.61
CA ALA A 117 16.38 -12.30 8.01
C ALA A 117 14.93 -11.85 8.25
N MET A 118 14.31 -11.14 7.29
CA MET A 118 12.89 -10.84 7.34
C MET A 118 12.03 -12.09 7.09
N LEU A 119 12.45 -12.98 6.19
CA LEU A 119 11.79 -14.29 6.01
C LEU A 119 11.85 -15.12 7.29
N GLU A 120 13.03 -15.23 7.91
CA GLU A 120 13.19 -15.92 9.19
C GLU A 120 12.28 -15.36 10.28
N LEU A 121 12.16 -14.03 10.38
CA LEU A 121 11.24 -13.35 11.29
C LEU A 121 9.79 -13.74 11.04
N LEU A 122 9.35 -13.77 9.79
CA LEU A 122 7.97 -14.12 9.43
C LEU A 122 7.68 -15.61 9.74
N LEU A 123 8.64 -16.51 9.48
CA LEU A 123 8.54 -17.94 9.83
C LEU A 123 8.52 -18.18 11.34
N GLU A 124 9.29 -17.40 12.10
CA GLU A 124 9.29 -17.45 13.57
C GLU A 124 7.98 -16.92 14.15
N THR A 125 7.57 -15.74 13.69
CA THR A 125 6.42 -15.03 14.28
C THR A 125 5.07 -15.49 13.74
N ARG A 126 5.00 -16.07 12.55
CA ARG A 126 3.80 -16.65 11.92
C ARG A 126 2.56 -15.75 12.02
N PRO A 127 2.56 -14.54 11.42
CA PRO A 127 1.33 -13.80 11.27
C PRO A 127 0.32 -14.62 10.45
N ALA A 128 -0.98 -14.44 10.69
CA ALA A 128 -2.01 -15.19 9.99
C ALA A 128 -1.93 -15.02 8.46
N VAL A 129 -1.59 -13.81 8.03
CA VAL A 129 -1.41 -13.45 6.62
C VAL A 129 -0.07 -12.76 6.41
N VAL A 130 0.62 -13.12 5.33
CA VAL A 130 1.72 -12.35 4.75
C VAL A 130 1.30 -11.90 3.35
N SER A 131 1.40 -10.61 3.08
CA SER A 131 1.07 -10.06 1.77
C SER A 131 2.28 -9.47 1.06
N PHE A 132 2.34 -9.69 -0.25
CA PHE A 132 3.40 -9.21 -1.13
C PHE A 132 2.90 -8.07 -2.02
N HIS A 133 3.75 -7.06 -2.20
CA HIS A 133 3.48 -5.96 -3.11
C HIS A 133 4.67 -5.75 -4.03
N PHE A 134 4.43 -5.50 -5.33
CA PHE A 134 5.41 -5.34 -6.41
C PHE A 134 5.95 -6.63 -7.05
N GLY A 135 5.41 -7.79 -6.77
CA GLY A 135 5.85 -9.05 -7.35
C GLY A 135 5.71 -10.23 -6.41
N LEU A 136 6.43 -11.29 -6.72
CA LEU A 136 6.44 -12.55 -5.99
C LEU A 136 7.82 -12.81 -5.39
N PRO A 137 7.92 -13.38 -4.19
CA PRO A 137 9.18 -13.90 -3.68
C PRO A 137 9.58 -15.20 -4.39
N PRO A 138 10.81 -15.72 -4.18
CA PRO A 138 11.25 -17.02 -4.66
C PRO A 138 10.30 -18.15 -4.22
N GLN A 139 10.17 -19.20 -5.07
CA GLN A 139 9.22 -20.29 -4.83
C GLN A 139 9.47 -21.02 -3.50
N ASP A 140 10.71 -21.26 -3.14
CA ASP A 140 11.11 -21.88 -1.89
C ASP A 140 10.68 -21.06 -0.66
N TRP A 141 10.64 -19.74 -0.77
CA TRP A 141 10.10 -18.85 0.28
C TRP A 141 8.58 -18.92 0.38
N ILE A 142 7.90 -18.97 -0.77
CA ILE A 142 6.44 -19.20 -0.82
C ILE A 142 6.11 -20.52 -0.13
N ASP A 143 6.81 -21.60 -0.50
CA ASP A 143 6.60 -22.94 0.04
C ASP A 143 6.88 -23.00 1.55
N ALA A 144 7.94 -22.34 2.02
CA ALA A 144 8.29 -22.27 3.44
C ALA A 144 7.22 -21.53 4.27
N LEU A 145 6.74 -20.38 3.79
CA LEU A 145 5.67 -19.61 4.45
C LEU A 145 4.36 -20.40 4.50
N LYS A 146 3.99 -21.07 3.41
CA LYS A 146 2.79 -21.95 3.37
C LYS A 146 2.94 -23.16 4.30
N ALA A 147 4.09 -23.79 4.33
CA ALA A 147 4.37 -24.91 5.25
C ALA A 147 4.29 -24.47 6.73
N ALA A 148 4.55 -23.20 7.03
CA ALA A 148 4.35 -22.60 8.36
C ALA A 148 2.87 -22.30 8.69
N GLY A 149 1.94 -22.56 7.77
CA GLY A 149 0.50 -22.32 7.93
C GLY A 149 0.07 -20.87 7.68
N ILE A 150 0.92 -20.06 7.05
CA ILE A 150 0.65 -18.64 6.75
C ILE A 150 -0.14 -18.55 5.44
N VAL A 151 -1.21 -17.77 5.43
CA VAL A 151 -1.99 -17.47 4.21
C VAL A 151 -1.28 -16.36 3.42
N LEU A 152 -1.09 -16.56 2.12
CA LEU A 152 -0.33 -15.66 1.28
C LEU A 152 -1.23 -14.83 0.35
N PHE A 153 -1.05 -13.52 0.38
CA PHE A 153 -1.71 -12.58 -0.52
C PHE A 153 -0.69 -11.94 -1.45
N THR A 154 -1.10 -11.63 -2.68
CA THR A 154 -0.28 -10.83 -3.59
C THR A 154 -1.15 -9.87 -4.39
N THR A 155 -0.65 -8.64 -4.60
CA THR A 155 -1.33 -7.63 -5.40
C THR A 155 -1.10 -7.90 -6.89
N ALA A 156 -2.19 -7.85 -7.68
CA ALA A 156 -2.17 -7.84 -9.14
C ALA A 156 -2.86 -6.59 -9.69
N THR A 157 -2.34 -6.03 -10.78
CA THR A 157 -2.91 -4.90 -11.51
C THR A 157 -3.36 -5.29 -12.92
N SER A 158 -3.11 -6.55 -13.32
CA SER A 158 -3.45 -7.10 -14.63
C SER A 158 -3.76 -8.60 -14.54
N LEU A 159 -4.35 -9.14 -15.61
CA LEU A 159 -4.59 -10.58 -15.74
C LEU A 159 -3.28 -11.38 -15.81
N ASP A 160 -2.26 -10.87 -16.51
CA ASP A 160 -0.96 -11.56 -16.61
C ASP A 160 -0.32 -11.74 -15.22
N GLU A 161 -0.29 -10.69 -14.41
CA GLU A 161 0.20 -10.76 -13.04
C GLU A 161 -0.61 -11.75 -12.20
N ALA A 162 -1.94 -11.71 -12.32
CA ALA A 162 -2.84 -12.58 -11.57
C ALA A 162 -2.65 -14.07 -11.92
N LEU A 163 -2.44 -14.41 -13.19
CA LEU A 163 -2.12 -15.78 -13.62
C LEU A 163 -0.76 -16.24 -13.07
N ARG A 164 0.23 -15.37 -13.03
CA ARG A 164 1.55 -15.67 -12.42
C ARG A 164 1.43 -15.92 -10.92
N ILE A 165 0.58 -15.14 -10.22
CA ILE A 165 0.29 -15.31 -8.79
C ILE A 165 -0.35 -16.68 -8.53
N GLU A 166 -1.36 -17.05 -9.31
CA GLU A 166 -2.02 -18.36 -9.18
C GLU A 166 -1.05 -19.50 -9.46
N ALA A 167 -0.25 -19.41 -10.53
CA ALA A 167 0.77 -20.40 -10.87
C ALA A 167 1.84 -20.59 -9.78
N ALA A 168 2.18 -19.54 -9.04
CA ALA A 168 3.12 -19.59 -7.91
C ALA A 168 2.52 -20.23 -6.65
N GLY A 169 1.23 -20.57 -6.64
CA GLY A 169 0.56 -21.19 -5.51
C GLY A 169 0.24 -20.25 -4.35
N ILE A 170 0.10 -18.96 -4.61
CA ILE A 170 -0.43 -17.96 -3.66
C ILE A 170 -1.89 -18.31 -3.34
N ASP A 171 -2.40 -17.87 -2.20
CA ASP A 171 -3.74 -18.23 -1.74
C ASP A 171 -4.82 -17.22 -2.14
N VAL A 172 -4.48 -15.92 -2.25
CA VAL A 172 -5.43 -14.82 -2.48
C VAL A 172 -4.80 -13.74 -3.35
N ILE A 173 -5.58 -13.22 -4.30
CA ILE A 173 -5.18 -12.10 -5.16
C ILE A 173 -5.84 -10.81 -4.69
N VAL A 174 -5.03 -9.76 -4.43
CA VAL A 174 -5.53 -8.40 -4.24
C VAL A 174 -5.57 -7.70 -5.60
N ALA A 175 -6.76 -7.62 -6.19
CA ALA A 175 -7.00 -6.95 -7.46
C ALA A 175 -6.99 -5.42 -7.25
N GLN A 176 -5.87 -4.78 -7.59
CA GLN A 176 -5.69 -3.35 -7.38
C GLN A 176 -6.05 -2.55 -8.64
N GLY A 177 -7.16 -1.84 -8.59
CA GLY A 177 -7.56 -0.90 -9.63
C GLY A 177 -6.74 0.40 -9.64
N ILE A 178 -6.93 1.17 -10.72
CA ILE A 178 -6.23 2.44 -10.92
C ILE A 178 -6.62 3.51 -9.90
N GLU A 179 -7.76 3.36 -9.23
CA GLU A 179 -8.28 4.28 -8.21
C GLU A 179 -7.54 4.18 -6.88
N ALA A 180 -6.75 3.11 -6.67
CA ALA A 180 -6.08 2.88 -5.40
C ALA A 180 -5.04 3.97 -5.10
N GLY A 181 -5.01 4.43 -3.85
CA GLY A 181 -3.96 5.33 -3.34
C GLY A 181 -2.64 4.59 -3.07
N GLY A 182 -1.54 5.34 -3.05
CA GLY A 182 -0.20 4.79 -2.89
C GLY A 182 0.32 4.10 -4.16
N HIS A 183 1.33 3.27 -3.99
CA HIS A 183 2.02 2.63 -5.11
C HIS A 183 1.14 1.64 -5.87
N ARG A 184 1.26 1.69 -7.21
CA ARG A 184 0.76 0.61 -8.06
C ARG A 184 1.56 -0.66 -7.80
N GLY A 185 0.85 -1.77 -7.62
CA GLY A 185 1.43 -3.09 -7.34
C GLY A 185 2.08 -3.77 -8.54
N ILE A 186 2.32 -3.06 -9.63
CA ILE A 186 2.88 -3.55 -10.88
C ILE A 186 4.18 -4.33 -10.63
N PHE A 187 4.33 -5.50 -11.24
CA PHE A 187 5.53 -6.31 -11.09
C PHE A 187 6.71 -5.69 -11.82
N ASP A 188 6.53 -5.34 -13.09
CA ASP A 188 7.51 -4.67 -13.92
C ASP A 188 7.09 -3.21 -14.20
N PRO A 189 7.74 -2.22 -13.54
CA PRO A 189 7.38 -0.82 -13.73
C PRO A 189 7.78 -0.26 -15.11
N SER A 190 8.55 -0.99 -15.92
CA SER A 190 8.89 -0.63 -17.29
C SER A 190 7.83 -1.09 -18.30
N ALA A 191 6.97 -2.03 -17.91
CA ALA A 191 5.86 -2.49 -18.73
C ALA A 191 4.70 -1.46 -18.72
N PRO A 192 3.91 -1.37 -19.80
CA PRO A 192 2.70 -0.55 -19.82
C PRO A 192 1.71 -0.99 -18.75
N ASP A 193 1.25 -0.04 -17.91
CA ASP A 193 0.15 -0.28 -16.97
C ASP A 193 -1.17 -0.24 -17.76
N PRO A 194 -2.00 -1.31 -17.73
CA PRO A 194 -3.31 -1.29 -18.38
C PRO A 194 -4.29 -0.29 -17.72
N ALA A 195 -3.95 0.24 -16.55
CA ALA A 195 -4.69 1.27 -15.83
C ALA A 195 -6.17 0.93 -15.62
N LEU A 196 -6.48 -0.36 -15.40
CA LEU A 196 -7.86 -0.85 -15.27
C LEU A 196 -8.53 -0.32 -14.01
N PRO A 197 -9.79 0.15 -14.10
CA PRO A 197 -10.63 0.38 -12.94
C PRO A 197 -10.83 -0.90 -12.11
N THR A 198 -11.03 -0.75 -10.81
CA THR A 198 -11.13 -1.87 -9.86
C THR A 198 -12.18 -2.91 -10.28
N PHE A 199 -13.37 -2.47 -10.67
CA PHE A 199 -14.44 -3.40 -11.03
C PHE A 199 -14.21 -4.05 -12.40
N GLU A 200 -13.63 -3.32 -13.34
CA GLU A 200 -13.26 -3.87 -14.64
C GLU A 200 -12.15 -4.93 -14.51
N LEU A 201 -11.15 -4.67 -13.66
CA LEU A 201 -10.12 -5.66 -13.34
C LEU A 201 -10.74 -6.93 -12.74
N LEU A 202 -11.66 -6.80 -11.77
CA LEU A 202 -12.35 -7.95 -11.19
C LEU A 202 -13.11 -8.78 -12.24
N GLU A 203 -13.83 -8.13 -13.16
CA GLU A 203 -14.54 -8.81 -14.25
C GLU A 203 -13.60 -9.59 -15.17
N GLN A 204 -12.41 -9.04 -15.44
CA GLN A 204 -11.40 -9.75 -16.23
C GLN A 204 -10.82 -10.96 -15.52
N LEU A 205 -10.76 -10.95 -14.18
CA LEU A 205 -10.12 -12.00 -13.37
C LEU A 205 -11.06 -13.12 -12.97
N ARG A 206 -12.29 -12.80 -12.55
CA ARG A 206 -13.22 -13.72 -11.84
C ARG A 206 -13.51 -15.03 -12.57
N ASP A 207 -13.56 -15.00 -13.91
CA ASP A 207 -13.92 -16.17 -14.73
C ASP A 207 -12.68 -16.93 -15.24
N LYS A 208 -11.48 -16.44 -14.91
CA LYS A 208 -10.21 -16.99 -15.39
C LYS A 208 -9.32 -17.57 -14.28
N LEU A 209 -9.67 -17.31 -13.03
CA LEU A 209 -8.88 -17.69 -11.86
C LEU A 209 -9.75 -18.45 -10.87
N ALA A 210 -9.15 -19.42 -10.17
CA ALA A 210 -9.80 -20.15 -9.11
C ALA A 210 -9.61 -19.50 -7.73
N LEU A 211 -8.65 -18.60 -7.60
CA LEU A 211 -8.31 -17.94 -6.33
C LEU A 211 -9.35 -16.90 -5.91
N PRO A 212 -9.59 -16.75 -4.60
CA PRO A 212 -10.36 -15.62 -4.08
C PRO A 212 -9.75 -14.27 -4.48
N LEU A 213 -10.61 -13.33 -4.89
CA LEU A 213 -10.23 -11.98 -5.27
C LEU A 213 -10.60 -10.99 -4.16
N VAL A 214 -9.67 -10.11 -3.81
CA VAL A 214 -9.88 -8.98 -2.89
C VAL A 214 -9.84 -7.69 -3.71
N ALA A 215 -10.94 -6.95 -3.75
CA ALA A 215 -11.01 -5.67 -4.47
C ALA A 215 -10.26 -4.57 -3.72
N ALA A 216 -9.37 -3.84 -4.39
CA ALA A 216 -8.63 -2.72 -3.82
C ALA A 216 -8.60 -1.50 -4.74
N GLY A 217 -9.14 -0.37 -4.27
CA GLY A 217 -9.17 0.89 -5.00
C GLY A 217 -10.56 1.50 -5.08
N GLY A 218 -10.69 2.76 -4.68
CA GLY A 218 -11.91 3.56 -4.81
C GLY A 218 -13.07 3.19 -3.85
N ILE A 219 -12.94 2.18 -3.03
CA ILE A 219 -14.00 1.65 -2.16
C ILE A 219 -13.97 2.36 -0.80
N MET A 220 -15.09 2.99 -0.38
CA MET A 220 -15.18 3.85 0.80
C MET A 220 -16.42 3.60 1.67
N ASP A 221 -17.42 2.88 1.17
CA ASP A 221 -18.70 2.62 1.85
C ASP A 221 -19.24 1.21 1.59
N GLY A 222 -20.29 0.80 2.34
CA GLY A 222 -20.90 -0.52 2.23
C GLY A 222 -21.56 -0.79 0.86
N LYS A 223 -22.08 0.24 0.20
CA LYS A 223 -22.66 0.10 -1.13
C LYS A 223 -21.58 -0.26 -2.17
N GLN A 224 -20.43 0.37 -2.11
CA GLN A 224 -19.30 0.06 -2.99
C GLN A 224 -18.71 -1.32 -2.68
N ILE A 225 -18.74 -1.76 -1.41
CA ILE A 225 -18.36 -3.13 -1.03
C ILE A 225 -19.31 -4.14 -1.68
N ARG A 226 -20.63 -3.95 -1.59
CA ARG A 226 -21.60 -4.81 -2.29
C ARG A 226 -21.36 -4.83 -3.81
N THR A 227 -21.08 -3.66 -4.38
CA THR A 227 -20.73 -3.58 -5.81
C THR A 227 -19.51 -4.45 -6.14
N ALA A 228 -18.45 -4.41 -5.33
CA ALA A 228 -17.28 -5.26 -5.53
C ALA A 228 -17.64 -6.76 -5.51
N PHE A 229 -18.54 -7.18 -4.61
CA PHE A 229 -19.01 -8.58 -4.57
C PHE A 229 -19.79 -8.98 -5.82
N HIS A 230 -20.64 -8.11 -6.36
CA HIS A 230 -21.32 -8.36 -7.64
C HIS A 230 -20.33 -8.52 -8.80
N HIS A 231 -19.17 -7.86 -8.76
CA HIS A 231 -18.11 -8.02 -9.73
C HIS A 231 -17.16 -9.21 -9.43
N GLY A 232 -17.44 -10.02 -8.40
CA GLY A 232 -16.72 -11.26 -8.12
C GLY A 232 -15.69 -11.21 -7.01
N ALA A 233 -15.58 -10.10 -6.27
CA ALA A 233 -14.72 -10.04 -5.09
C ALA A 233 -15.26 -10.92 -3.95
N SER A 234 -14.35 -11.53 -3.18
CA SER A 234 -14.64 -12.26 -1.94
C SER A 234 -14.47 -11.39 -0.70
N ALA A 235 -13.67 -10.31 -0.81
CA ALA A 235 -13.43 -9.30 0.22
C ALA A 235 -12.98 -7.99 -0.44
N VAL A 236 -12.87 -6.93 0.37
CA VAL A 236 -12.33 -5.63 -0.06
C VAL A 236 -11.14 -5.23 0.78
N GLN A 237 -10.15 -4.55 0.16
CA GLN A 237 -9.03 -3.94 0.85
C GLN A 237 -9.12 -2.42 0.70
N MET A 238 -9.26 -1.71 1.82
CA MET A 238 -9.51 -0.27 1.88
C MET A 238 -8.33 0.44 2.56
N GLY A 239 -7.74 1.42 1.88
CA GLY A 239 -6.64 2.24 2.43
C GLY A 239 -7.14 3.60 2.89
N SER A 240 -7.54 4.47 1.94
CA SER A 240 -7.93 5.86 2.21
C SER A 240 -9.03 5.99 3.26
N ALA A 241 -9.93 5.01 3.35
CA ALA A 241 -11.00 4.98 4.37
C ALA A 241 -10.45 4.99 5.81
N PHE A 242 -9.29 4.37 6.05
CA PHE A 242 -8.69 4.24 7.38
C PHE A 242 -7.66 5.33 7.72
N ILE A 243 -7.28 6.21 6.78
CA ILE A 243 -6.26 7.25 7.03
C ILE A 243 -6.72 8.22 8.11
N ALA A 244 -8.01 8.59 8.14
CA ALA A 244 -8.57 9.54 9.07
C ALA A 244 -8.87 8.96 10.46
N CYS A 245 -8.76 7.63 10.66
CA CYS A 245 -8.97 6.99 11.95
C CYS A 245 -7.96 7.48 13.00
N PRO A 246 -8.37 7.74 14.23
CA PRO A 246 -7.46 8.24 15.28
C PRO A 246 -6.29 7.29 15.58
N GLU A 247 -6.46 5.97 15.35
CA GLU A 247 -5.42 4.96 15.54
C GLU A 247 -4.33 4.99 14.45
N SER A 248 -4.55 5.67 13.32
CA SER A 248 -3.53 5.82 12.27
C SER A 248 -2.45 6.82 12.68
N SER A 249 -1.24 6.69 12.11
CA SER A 249 -0.15 7.67 12.25
C SER A 249 -0.11 8.71 11.14
N ALA A 250 -1.19 8.88 10.38
CA ALA A 250 -1.26 9.91 9.36
C ALA A 250 -0.97 11.30 9.95
N PRO A 251 -0.04 12.08 9.38
CA PRO A 251 0.29 13.41 9.88
C PRO A 251 -0.92 14.35 9.89
N PRO A 252 -0.97 15.34 10.80
CA PRO A 252 -2.06 16.32 10.86
C PRO A 252 -2.34 17.00 9.52
N HIS A 253 -1.30 17.32 8.76
CA HIS A 253 -1.42 17.89 7.42
C HIS A 253 -2.18 16.95 6.45
N HIS A 254 -1.84 15.67 6.40
CA HIS A 254 -2.53 14.69 5.55
C HIS A 254 -4.01 14.55 5.92
N ARG A 255 -4.33 14.51 7.23
CA ARG A 255 -5.72 14.51 7.72
C ARG A 255 -6.47 15.77 7.34
N ALA A 256 -5.80 16.93 7.37
CA ALA A 256 -6.39 18.22 6.96
C ALA A 256 -6.71 18.23 5.46
N LEU A 257 -5.84 17.66 4.61
CA LEU A 257 -6.12 17.52 3.17
C LEU A 257 -7.33 16.61 2.92
N ILE A 258 -7.45 15.50 3.64
CA ILE A 258 -8.63 14.63 3.56
C ILE A 258 -9.90 15.41 3.93
N ALA A 259 -9.86 16.19 5.02
CA ALA A 259 -11.00 16.99 5.47
C ALA A 259 -11.39 18.12 4.48
N GLN A 260 -10.48 18.60 3.64
CA GLN A 260 -10.79 19.54 2.56
C GLN A 260 -11.66 18.91 1.45
N GLY A 261 -11.65 17.60 1.35
CA GLY A 261 -12.58 16.86 0.52
C GLY A 261 -12.32 17.00 -0.99
N SER A 262 -13.43 17.03 -1.74
CA SER A 262 -13.44 16.96 -3.21
C SER A 262 -12.86 18.19 -3.94
N SER A 263 -12.42 19.22 -3.22
CA SER A 263 -11.69 20.35 -3.81
C SER A 263 -10.27 19.98 -4.28
N LEU A 264 -9.75 18.83 -3.84
CA LEU A 264 -8.44 18.33 -4.18
C LEU A 264 -8.53 17.15 -5.14
N GLN A 265 -7.51 17.00 -5.98
CA GLN A 265 -7.39 15.90 -6.95
C GLN A 265 -6.25 14.96 -6.57
N THR A 266 -6.33 13.72 -7.05
CA THR A 266 -5.24 12.77 -6.95
C THR A 266 -4.76 12.36 -8.33
N GLU A 267 -3.46 12.22 -8.49
CA GLU A 267 -2.83 11.77 -9.73
C GLU A 267 -1.79 10.68 -9.47
N LEU A 268 -1.42 9.98 -10.53
CA LEU A 268 -0.30 9.04 -10.53
C LEU A 268 0.99 9.75 -10.89
N THR A 269 2.05 9.47 -10.15
CA THR A 269 3.40 9.92 -10.50
C THR A 269 4.45 8.91 -10.05
N ALA A 270 5.55 8.81 -10.78
CA ALA A 270 6.72 8.04 -10.39
C ALA A 270 7.82 8.91 -9.77
N VAL A 271 7.75 10.25 -9.92
CA VAL A 271 8.82 11.19 -9.53
C VAL A 271 9.09 11.25 -8.04
N ILE A 272 8.16 10.76 -7.22
CA ILE A 272 8.31 10.73 -5.75
C ILE A 272 9.22 9.58 -5.33
N SER A 273 9.04 8.39 -5.92
CA SER A 273 9.67 7.18 -5.40
C SER A 273 10.47 6.38 -6.42
N GLY A 274 10.29 6.63 -7.71
CA GLY A 274 10.79 5.80 -8.81
C GLY A 274 9.79 4.76 -9.33
N ARG A 275 8.61 4.62 -8.68
CA ARG A 275 7.51 3.75 -9.12
C ARG A 275 6.19 4.52 -9.14
N PRO A 276 5.29 4.21 -10.08
CA PRO A 276 3.98 4.86 -10.13
C PRO A 276 3.21 4.73 -8.81
N ALA A 277 2.75 5.86 -8.28
CA ALA A 277 1.96 5.90 -7.06
C ALA A 277 0.94 7.04 -7.12
N ARG A 278 -0.27 6.80 -6.58
CA ARG A 278 -1.33 7.81 -6.55
C ARG A 278 -1.33 8.57 -5.23
N GLY A 279 -1.29 9.89 -5.34
CA GLY A 279 -1.36 10.79 -4.18
C GLY A 279 -2.12 12.07 -4.48
N ILE A 280 -2.38 12.84 -3.42
CA ILE A 280 -2.99 14.17 -3.52
C ILE A 280 -1.99 15.10 -4.19
N VAL A 281 -2.43 15.78 -5.25
CA VAL A 281 -1.59 16.65 -6.09
C VAL A 281 -1.02 17.81 -5.28
N ASN A 282 0.27 18.00 -5.38
CA ASN A 282 1.02 19.12 -4.80
C ASN A 282 2.23 19.48 -5.68
N ARG A 283 3.16 20.25 -5.19
CA ARG A 283 4.35 20.70 -5.96
C ARG A 283 5.27 19.55 -6.38
N LEU A 284 5.27 18.38 -5.68
CA LEU A 284 5.97 17.18 -6.17
C LEU A 284 5.43 16.74 -7.52
N PHE A 285 4.11 16.75 -7.70
CA PHE A 285 3.46 16.37 -8.95
C PHE A 285 3.64 17.43 -10.04
N LEU A 286 3.41 18.70 -9.70
CA LEU A 286 3.31 19.80 -10.67
C LEU A 286 4.67 20.36 -11.11
N GLU A 287 5.63 20.44 -10.18
CA GLU A 287 6.90 21.08 -10.45
C GLU A 287 8.06 20.09 -10.59
N VAL A 288 8.17 19.13 -9.65
CA VAL A 288 9.20 18.09 -9.76
C VAL A 288 8.87 17.12 -10.89
N GLY A 289 7.59 16.80 -11.07
CA GLY A 289 7.07 15.96 -12.15
C GLY A 289 6.82 16.69 -13.47
N ALA A 290 7.27 17.94 -13.63
CA ALA A 290 7.10 18.68 -14.87
C ALA A 290 7.85 18.01 -16.04
N ASP A 291 7.37 18.24 -17.25
CA ASP A 291 7.97 17.71 -18.47
C ASP A 291 9.47 18.10 -18.58
N GLY A 292 10.27 17.16 -19.06
CA GLY A 292 11.70 17.38 -19.24
C GLY A 292 12.57 16.99 -18.05
N HIS A 293 12.00 16.43 -16.96
CA HIS A 293 12.80 15.86 -15.89
C HIS A 293 13.70 14.72 -16.40
N PRO A 294 14.91 14.52 -15.84
CA PRO A 294 15.80 13.44 -16.23
C PRO A 294 15.19 12.06 -15.84
N PRO A 295 15.73 10.96 -16.39
CA PRO A 295 15.36 9.62 -15.97
C PRO A 295 15.47 9.45 -14.46
N LEU A 296 14.46 8.81 -13.86
CA LEU A 296 14.40 8.61 -12.41
C LEU A 296 15.40 7.53 -11.97
N PRO A 297 16.09 7.73 -10.83
CA PRO A 297 16.78 6.62 -10.15
C PRO A 297 15.82 5.49 -9.81
N ASP A 298 16.33 4.29 -9.62
CA ASP A 298 15.52 3.13 -9.29
C ASP A 298 14.79 3.33 -7.95
N TYR A 299 13.59 2.69 -7.83
CA TYR A 299 12.91 2.59 -6.53
C TYR A 299 13.73 1.74 -5.55
N PRO A 300 13.98 2.15 -4.31
CA PRO A 300 13.47 3.35 -3.64
C PRO A 300 14.49 4.51 -3.57
N ILE A 301 15.54 4.53 -4.40
CA ILE A 301 16.58 5.58 -4.40
C ILE A 301 15.97 6.97 -4.69
N THR A 302 15.04 7.06 -5.65
CA THR A 302 14.32 8.32 -5.93
C THR A 302 13.58 8.82 -4.69
N TYR A 303 13.05 7.91 -3.87
CA TYR A 303 12.29 8.30 -2.68
C TYR A 303 13.16 8.96 -1.60
N ASP A 304 14.44 8.60 -1.51
CA ASP A 304 15.41 9.26 -0.61
C ASP A 304 15.51 10.77 -0.93
N ALA A 305 15.61 11.11 -2.21
CA ALA A 305 15.64 12.51 -2.65
C ALA A 305 14.34 13.27 -2.30
N ALA A 306 13.17 12.66 -2.53
CA ALA A 306 11.89 13.28 -2.20
C ALA A 306 11.73 13.50 -0.69
N LYS A 307 12.17 12.56 0.15
CA LYS A 307 12.18 12.69 1.61
C LYS A 307 13.11 13.80 2.08
N ALA A 308 14.30 13.93 1.48
CA ALA A 308 15.23 15.00 1.79
C ALA A 308 14.64 16.38 1.44
N LEU A 309 13.98 16.50 0.28
CA LEU A 309 13.31 17.73 -0.13
C LEU A 309 12.15 18.08 0.81
N HIS A 310 11.32 17.09 1.15
CA HIS A 310 10.25 17.29 2.14
C HIS A 310 10.80 17.75 3.50
N ALA A 311 11.89 17.16 3.98
CA ALA A 311 12.53 17.56 5.23
C ALA A 311 13.01 19.01 5.19
N ALA A 312 13.65 19.43 4.08
CA ALA A 312 14.08 20.81 3.87
C ALA A 312 12.89 21.78 3.89
N ALA A 313 11.80 21.48 3.16
CA ALA A 313 10.58 22.27 3.13
C ALA A 313 9.93 22.38 4.53
N SER A 314 9.76 21.24 5.20
CA SER A 314 9.15 21.15 6.54
C SER A 314 9.93 21.95 7.59
N SER A 315 11.26 22.03 7.49
CA SER A 315 12.10 22.83 8.38
C SER A 315 11.80 24.34 8.30
N LYS A 316 11.14 24.77 7.23
CA LYS A 316 10.67 26.13 6.97
C LYS A 316 9.15 26.26 7.07
N GLY A 317 8.45 25.25 7.59
CA GLY A 317 7.00 25.24 7.79
C GLY A 317 6.17 24.96 6.53
N SER A 318 6.80 24.62 5.37
CA SER A 318 6.06 24.26 4.16
C SER A 318 5.76 22.76 4.12
N GLN A 319 4.54 22.44 3.73
CA GLN A 319 4.07 21.06 3.46
C GLN A 319 3.88 20.78 1.95
N ASP A 320 4.32 21.70 1.10
CA ASP A 320 4.09 21.65 -0.35
C ASP A 320 4.78 20.46 -1.05
N TYR A 321 5.80 19.88 -0.41
CA TYR A 321 6.54 18.71 -0.87
C TYR A 321 6.30 17.48 0.00
N SER A 322 5.19 17.45 0.77
CA SER A 322 4.82 16.28 1.57
C SER A 322 4.25 15.17 0.69
N VAL A 323 4.47 13.92 1.07
CA VAL A 323 3.93 12.75 0.39
C VAL A 323 2.60 12.39 1.05
N ASN A 324 1.50 12.59 0.33
CA ASN A 324 0.14 12.35 0.82
C ASN A 324 -0.56 11.35 -0.10
N TRP A 325 -0.36 10.04 0.15
CA TRP A 325 -1.01 9.02 -0.64
C TRP A 325 -2.51 9.00 -0.40
N GLY A 326 -3.30 8.89 -1.46
CA GLY A 326 -4.76 8.84 -1.40
C GLY A 326 -5.35 8.32 -2.70
N GLY A 327 -6.37 7.47 -2.62
CA GLY A 327 -7.13 7.01 -3.78
C GLY A 327 -8.07 8.09 -4.32
N THR A 328 -8.72 7.82 -5.45
CA THR A 328 -9.61 8.79 -6.12
C THR A 328 -10.76 9.28 -5.23
N ASN A 329 -11.24 8.42 -4.32
CA ASN A 329 -12.38 8.71 -3.43
C ASN A 329 -11.94 9.10 -2.01
N PHE A 330 -10.68 9.52 -1.80
CA PHE A 330 -10.12 9.80 -0.48
C PHE A 330 -10.95 10.80 0.35
N ALA A 331 -11.64 11.72 -0.32
CA ALA A 331 -12.50 12.74 0.30
C ALA A 331 -13.70 12.15 1.07
N GLN A 332 -14.04 10.88 0.86
CA GLN A 332 -15.10 10.19 1.56
C GLN A 332 -14.62 9.50 2.86
N ALA A 333 -13.34 9.65 3.23
CA ALA A 333 -12.81 9.09 4.46
C ALA A 333 -13.49 9.70 5.69
N ARG A 334 -13.83 8.85 6.66
CA ARG A 334 -14.56 9.21 7.86
C ARG A 334 -13.61 9.30 9.06
N ALA A 335 -13.62 10.41 9.78
CA ALA A 335 -12.84 10.59 11.00
C ALA A 335 -13.55 9.93 12.18
N MET A 336 -13.41 8.63 12.33
CA MET A 336 -13.98 7.82 13.42
C MET A 336 -13.03 6.70 13.83
N PRO A 337 -13.17 6.11 15.03
CA PRO A 337 -12.39 4.94 15.43
C PRO A 337 -12.49 3.79 14.44
N ALA A 338 -11.39 3.09 14.20
CA ALA A 338 -11.32 2.07 13.16
C ALA A 338 -12.30 0.91 13.39
N GLY A 339 -12.51 0.52 14.63
CA GLY A 339 -13.51 -0.50 14.97
C GLY A 339 -14.95 -0.05 14.67
N GLU A 340 -15.28 1.22 14.91
CA GLU A 340 -16.58 1.80 14.55
C GLU A 340 -16.74 1.89 13.02
N LEU A 341 -15.66 2.23 12.31
CA LEU A 341 -15.69 2.26 10.86
C LEU A 341 -15.99 0.88 10.29
N VAL A 342 -15.34 -0.19 10.78
CA VAL A 342 -15.62 -1.56 10.35
C VAL A 342 -17.08 -1.93 10.62
N ALA A 343 -17.61 -1.62 11.80
CA ALA A 343 -19.01 -1.90 12.15
C ALA A 343 -20.00 -1.12 11.28
N THR A 344 -19.69 0.16 10.98
CA THR A 344 -20.50 1.01 10.09
C THR A 344 -20.52 0.45 8.68
N LEU A 345 -19.34 0.11 8.11
CA LEU A 345 -19.23 -0.48 6.78
C LEU A 345 -19.99 -1.82 6.69
N ALA A 346 -19.92 -2.64 7.74
CA ALA A 346 -20.65 -3.88 7.83
C ALA A 346 -22.17 -3.66 7.83
N ALA A 347 -22.67 -2.72 8.62
CA ALA A 347 -24.09 -2.36 8.64
C ALA A 347 -24.57 -1.85 7.27
N GLU A 348 -23.79 -0.96 6.64
CA GLU A 348 -24.07 -0.44 5.29
C GLU A 348 -24.08 -1.54 4.22
N MET A 349 -23.32 -2.64 4.39
CA MET A 349 -23.38 -3.79 3.49
C MET A 349 -24.69 -4.55 3.59
N ASP A 350 -25.32 -4.57 4.77
CA ASP A 350 -26.57 -5.31 5.03
C ASP A 350 -27.82 -4.48 4.66
N GLU A 351 -27.69 -3.17 4.44
CA GLU A 351 -28.80 -2.32 3.99
C GLU A 351 -29.22 -2.70 2.56
N GLU A 352 -30.46 -3.15 2.40
CA GLU A 352 -31.06 -3.35 1.07
C GLU A 352 -31.21 -1.98 0.38
N GLY A 353 -30.57 -1.81 -0.79
CA GLY A 353 -30.62 -0.58 -1.58
C GLY A 353 -31.91 -0.42 -2.39
#